data_50e024e3b061977445e60f521c02c1ee
#
_entry.id   50e024e3b061977445e60f521c02c1ee
#
_cell.length_a   1.000
_cell.length_b   1.000
_cell.length_c   1.000
_cell.angle_alpha   90.00
_cell.angle_beta   90.00
_cell.angle_gamma   90.00
#
_symmetry.space_group_name_H-M   'P 1'
#
loop_
_entity.id
_entity.type
_entity.pdbx_description
1 polymer ?
#
loop_
_entity_poly.entity_id
_entity_poly.type
_entity_poly.pdbx_seq_one_letter_code
_entity_poly.pdbx_strand_id
1 'polypeptide(L)'
;MAWAMALLFASMPAASKLFLGVWGFDGAAEIACLCLILGTYLHIAGRRAARAIPDPASMLDQAIQLASAGQVDEAIALLTETIRLSPQLWQAFQYRGELYLHQQSLDAALRDLDEAIRLAPEEPHLYALRGQAQNLQAEGALHPPGTAQGPV
;
A
#
# COMPACT_ATOMS: atom_id res chain seq x y z
N MET A 1 -20.81 -24.34 -2.79
CA MET A 1 -19.90 -25.05 -3.70
C MET A 1 -19.90 -26.57 -3.43
N ALA A 2 -19.86 -27.04 -2.18
CA ALA A 2 -19.90 -28.48 -1.86
C ALA A 2 -21.15 -29.22 -2.36
N TRP A 3 -22.31 -28.57 -2.36
CA TRP A 3 -23.57 -29.14 -2.84
C TRP A 3 -23.60 -29.35 -4.36
N ALA A 4 -22.93 -28.49 -5.14
CA ALA A 4 -22.89 -28.65 -6.59
C ALA A 4 -22.05 -29.86 -7.02
N MET A 5 -20.97 -30.16 -6.29
CA MET A 5 -20.12 -31.32 -6.52
C MET A 5 -20.81 -32.64 -6.13
N ALA A 6 -21.59 -32.61 -5.05
CA ALA A 6 -22.41 -33.76 -4.63
C ALA A 6 -23.47 -34.10 -5.68
N LEU A 7 -24.10 -33.10 -6.31
CA LEU A 7 -25.08 -33.30 -7.39
C LEU A 7 -24.42 -33.80 -8.67
N LEU A 8 -23.20 -33.34 -9.00
CA LEU A 8 -22.43 -33.84 -10.13
C LEU A 8 -22.04 -35.30 -9.96
N PHE A 9 -21.65 -35.71 -8.74
CA PHE A 9 -21.35 -37.13 -8.44
C PHE A 9 -22.61 -38.01 -8.44
N ALA A 10 -23.75 -37.48 -8.01
CA ALA A 10 -25.03 -38.19 -8.04
C ALA A 10 -25.52 -38.47 -9.48
N SER A 11 -25.16 -37.58 -10.42
CA SER A 11 -25.57 -37.69 -11.83
C SER A 11 -24.64 -38.55 -12.68
N MET A 12 -23.51 -39.07 -12.13
CA MET A 12 -22.60 -39.93 -12.88
C MET A 12 -23.19 -41.30 -13.19
N PRO A 13 -22.97 -41.83 -14.42
CA PRO A 13 -23.46 -43.16 -14.81
C PRO A 13 -22.82 -44.24 -13.93
N ALA A 14 -23.58 -45.31 -13.69
CA ALA A 14 -23.18 -46.39 -12.80
C ALA A 14 -21.80 -47.02 -13.12
N ALA A 15 -21.42 -47.00 -14.38
CA ALA A 15 -20.12 -47.52 -14.85
C ALA A 15 -18.91 -46.72 -14.31
N SER A 16 -19.01 -45.40 -14.15
CA SER A 16 -17.95 -44.59 -13.57
C SER A 16 -17.84 -44.73 -12.06
N LYS A 17 -18.98 -45.02 -11.40
CA LYS A 17 -19.01 -45.33 -9.96
C LYS A 17 -18.35 -46.70 -9.68
N LEU A 18 -18.55 -47.68 -10.57
CA LEU A 18 -17.94 -48.99 -10.48
C LEU A 18 -16.41 -48.95 -10.71
N PHE A 19 -15.94 -48.10 -11.64
CA PHE A 19 -14.54 -47.91 -11.92
C PHE A 19 -13.77 -47.31 -10.74
N LEU A 20 -14.39 -46.37 -10.01
CA LEU A 20 -13.81 -45.78 -8.79
C LEU A 20 -13.77 -46.77 -7.62
N GLY A 21 -14.77 -47.69 -7.52
CA GLY A 21 -14.81 -48.74 -6.50
C GLY A 21 -13.76 -49.83 -6.67
N VAL A 22 -13.36 -50.14 -7.92
CA VAL A 22 -12.33 -51.15 -8.23
C VAL A 22 -10.93 -50.75 -7.75
N TRP A 23 -10.67 -49.42 -7.59
CA TRP A 23 -9.39 -48.92 -7.10
C TRP A 23 -9.34 -48.74 -5.57
N GLY A 24 -10.32 -49.30 -4.84
CA GLY A 24 -10.36 -49.22 -3.35
C GLY A 24 -10.64 -47.84 -2.79
N PHE A 25 -11.14 -46.93 -3.64
CA PHE A 25 -11.62 -45.65 -3.18
C PHE A 25 -13.05 -45.82 -2.65
N ASP A 26 -13.23 -45.87 -1.35
CA ASP A 26 -14.52 -45.67 -0.69
C ASP A 26 -15.01 -44.24 -0.93
N GLY A 27 -15.42 -44.02 -2.16
CA GLY A 27 -15.56 -42.82 -2.96
C GLY A 27 -16.15 -41.54 -2.34
N ALA A 28 -16.71 -41.57 -1.15
CA ALA A 28 -17.32 -40.39 -0.54
C ALA A 28 -16.37 -39.66 0.44
N ALA A 29 -15.61 -40.40 1.26
CA ALA A 29 -14.78 -39.82 2.31
C ALA A 29 -13.46 -39.21 1.72
N GLU A 30 -12.88 -39.88 0.73
CA GLU A 30 -11.62 -39.41 0.12
C GLU A 30 -11.83 -38.21 -0.82
N ILE A 31 -12.94 -38.18 -1.57
CA ILE A 31 -13.33 -37.04 -2.38
C ILE A 31 -13.66 -35.85 -1.49
N ALA A 32 -14.33 -36.06 -0.35
CA ALA A 32 -14.57 -35.00 0.63
C ALA A 32 -13.28 -34.47 1.24
N CYS A 33 -12.31 -35.33 1.55
CA CYS A 33 -10.97 -34.94 2.01
C CYS A 33 -10.21 -34.12 0.96
N LEU A 34 -10.21 -34.58 -0.30
CA LEU A 34 -9.59 -33.82 -1.40
C LEU A 34 -10.26 -32.48 -1.65
N CYS A 35 -11.59 -32.41 -1.57
CA CYS A 35 -12.33 -31.14 -1.68
C CYS A 35 -12.04 -30.20 -0.52
N LEU A 36 -11.88 -30.70 0.71
CA LEU A 36 -11.49 -29.91 1.86
C LEU A 36 -10.04 -29.41 1.74
N ILE A 37 -9.12 -30.27 1.32
CA ILE A 37 -7.73 -29.90 1.09
C ILE A 37 -7.61 -28.88 -0.05
N LEU A 38 -8.30 -29.10 -1.14
CA LEU A 38 -8.30 -28.17 -2.28
C LEU A 38 -9.00 -26.86 -1.92
N GLY A 39 -10.10 -26.91 -1.18
CA GLY A 39 -10.81 -25.73 -0.68
C GLY A 39 -9.96 -24.90 0.28
N THR A 40 -9.27 -25.55 1.22
CA THR A 40 -8.34 -24.87 2.14
C THR A 40 -7.11 -24.34 1.40
N TYR A 41 -6.57 -25.08 0.44
CA TYR A 41 -5.46 -24.62 -0.40
C TYR A 41 -5.85 -23.39 -1.23
N LEU A 42 -7.01 -23.41 -1.90
CA LEU A 42 -7.53 -22.28 -2.67
C LEU A 42 -7.85 -21.08 -1.76
N HIS A 43 -8.35 -21.31 -0.55
CA HIS A 43 -8.60 -20.25 0.41
C HIS A 43 -7.28 -19.60 0.92
N ILE A 44 -6.27 -20.43 1.20
CA ILE A 44 -4.93 -19.97 1.60
C ILE A 44 -4.22 -19.29 0.42
N ALA A 45 -4.32 -19.85 -0.79
CA ALA A 45 -3.77 -19.25 -2.01
C ALA A 45 -4.45 -17.92 -2.35
N GLY A 46 -5.77 -17.84 -2.19
CA GLY A 46 -6.53 -16.60 -2.35
C GLY A 46 -6.11 -15.52 -1.33
N ARG A 47 -5.86 -15.90 -0.08
CA ARG A 47 -5.33 -14.97 0.94
C ARG A 47 -3.88 -14.55 0.68
N ARG A 48 -3.08 -15.42 0.06
CA ARG A 48 -1.70 -15.07 -0.37
C ARG A 48 -1.71 -14.17 -1.60
N ALA A 49 -2.64 -14.37 -2.53
CA ALA A 49 -2.82 -13.48 -3.68
C ALA A 49 -3.35 -12.09 -3.26
N ALA A 50 -4.20 -12.04 -2.21
CA ALA A 50 -4.64 -10.78 -1.60
C ALA A 50 -3.52 -10.05 -0.82
N ARG A 51 -2.39 -10.68 -0.61
CA ARG A 51 -1.13 -10.10 -0.13
C ARG A 51 -0.18 -9.78 -1.29
N ALA A 52 -0.73 -9.53 -2.47
CA ALA A 52 0.00 -8.91 -3.57
C ALA A 52 0.70 -7.67 -3.00
N ILE A 53 1.99 -7.53 -3.29
CA ILE A 53 2.75 -6.32 -2.97
C ILE A 53 1.88 -5.16 -3.45
N PRO A 54 1.42 -4.26 -2.56
CA PRO A 54 0.54 -3.19 -2.98
C PRO A 54 1.25 -2.39 -4.06
N ASP A 55 0.54 -2.12 -5.15
CA ASP A 55 1.06 -1.31 -6.24
C ASP A 55 1.45 0.07 -5.68
N PRO A 56 2.70 0.54 -5.91
CA PRO A 56 3.15 1.83 -5.40
C PRO A 56 2.24 3.01 -5.78
N ALA A 57 1.57 2.93 -6.95
CA ALA A 57 0.61 3.93 -7.37
C ALA A 57 -0.64 3.93 -6.46
N SER A 58 -1.17 2.75 -6.14
CA SER A 58 -2.32 2.63 -5.23
C SER A 58 -1.99 3.05 -3.80
N MET A 59 -0.76 2.82 -3.35
CA MET A 59 -0.29 3.29 -2.05
C MET A 59 -0.17 4.82 -2.00
N LEU A 60 0.28 5.43 -3.10
CA LEU A 60 0.34 6.88 -3.23
C LEU A 60 -1.06 7.50 -3.12
N ASP A 61 -2.05 6.96 -3.85
CA ASP A 61 -3.43 7.42 -3.78
C ASP A 61 -4.02 7.30 -2.36
N GLN A 62 -3.74 6.19 -1.67
CA GLN A 62 -4.15 5.99 -0.28
C GLN A 62 -3.50 7.02 0.66
N ALA A 63 -2.22 7.32 0.46
CA ALA A 63 -1.52 8.32 1.26
C ALA A 63 -2.12 9.72 1.08
N ILE A 64 -2.51 10.08 -0.15
CA ILE A 64 -3.19 11.34 -0.45
C ILE A 64 -4.55 11.40 0.25
N GLN A 65 -5.30 10.29 0.27
CA GLN A 65 -6.58 10.21 0.98
C GLN A 65 -6.40 10.35 2.50
N LEU A 66 -5.41 9.69 3.08
CA LEU A 66 -5.08 9.83 4.51
C LEU A 66 -4.70 11.27 4.87
N ALA A 67 -3.87 11.91 4.04
CA ALA A 67 -3.50 13.31 4.22
C ALA A 67 -4.71 14.24 4.18
N SER A 68 -5.63 14.03 3.22
CA SER A 68 -6.87 14.80 3.11
C SER A 68 -7.84 14.58 4.28
N ALA A 69 -7.78 13.41 4.92
CA ALA A 69 -8.53 13.10 6.15
C ALA A 69 -7.87 13.65 7.43
N GLY A 70 -6.73 14.34 7.31
CA GLY A 70 -5.98 14.87 8.45
C GLY A 70 -5.07 13.86 9.16
N GLN A 71 -4.96 12.63 8.63
CA GLN A 71 -4.12 11.56 9.18
C GLN A 71 -2.69 11.68 8.62
N VAL A 72 -2.01 12.79 8.96
CA VAL A 72 -0.73 13.18 8.37
C VAL A 72 0.38 12.17 8.66
N ASP A 73 0.47 11.69 9.90
CA ASP A 73 1.53 10.76 10.31
C ASP A 73 1.39 9.39 9.61
N GLU A 74 0.15 8.91 9.44
CA GLU A 74 -0.14 7.68 8.71
C GLU A 74 0.17 7.82 7.22
N ALA A 75 -0.13 8.99 6.63
CA ALA A 75 0.22 9.31 5.25
C ALA A 75 1.73 9.32 5.05
N ILE A 76 2.50 9.93 5.94
CA ILE A 76 3.98 9.95 5.90
C ILE A 76 4.54 8.53 6.01
N ALA A 77 4.00 7.70 6.91
CA ALA A 77 4.42 6.31 7.05
C ALA A 77 4.18 5.51 5.76
N LEU A 78 2.99 5.67 5.14
CA LEU A 78 2.64 5.01 3.89
C LEU A 78 3.50 5.48 2.72
N LEU A 79 3.77 6.79 2.60
CA LEU A 79 4.68 7.34 1.59
C LEU A 79 6.12 6.84 1.78
N THR A 80 6.57 6.67 3.01
CA THR A 80 7.88 6.11 3.31
C THR A 80 7.99 4.67 2.82
N GLU A 81 6.96 3.87 3.01
CA GLU A 81 6.92 2.50 2.48
C GLU A 81 6.80 2.49 0.94
N THR A 82 6.04 3.42 0.37
CA THR A 82 5.94 3.60 -1.09
C THR A 82 7.30 3.91 -1.70
N ILE A 83 8.06 4.81 -1.11
CA ILE A 83 9.43 5.16 -1.53
C ILE A 83 10.37 3.95 -1.42
N ARG A 84 10.25 3.16 -0.35
CA ARG A 84 11.04 1.93 -0.18
C ARG A 84 10.79 0.91 -1.28
N LEU A 85 9.54 0.77 -1.72
CA LEU A 85 9.13 -0.15 -2.79
C LEU A 85 9.46 0.41 -4.18
N SER A 86 9.36 1.72 -4.36
CA SER A 86 9.55 2.40 -5.63
C SER A 86 10.35 3.71 -5.47
N PRO A 87 11.69 3.62 -5.33
CA PRO A 87 12.54 4.79 -5.06
C PRO A 87 12.66 5.76 -6.25
N GLN A 88 12.10 5.42 -7.40
CA GLN A 88 12.06 6.30 -8.58
C GLN A 88 10.75 7.09 -8.71
N LEU A 89 9.79 6.86 -7.80
CA LEU A 89 8.49 7.53 -7.82
C LEU A 89 8.62 8.92 -7.17
N TRP A 90 8.95 9.93 -7.95
CA TRP A 90 9.19 11.31 -7.48
C TRP A 90 7.99 11.92 -6.76
N GLN A 91 6.76 11.55 -7.17
CA GLN A 91 5.52 12.02 -6.54
C GLN A 91 5.45 11.64 -5.06
N ALA A 92 5.96 10.48 -4.68
CA ALA A 92 5.96 10.06 -3.28
C ALA A 92 6.86 10.94 -2.41
N PHE A 93 8.01 11.35 -2.92
CA PHE A 93 8.89 12.34 -2.27
C PHE A 93 8.24 13.72 -2.20
N GLN A 94 7.61 14.16 -3.29
CA GLN A 94 6.89 15.43 -3.33
C GLN A 94 5.83 15.49 -2.23
N TYR A 95 4.89 14.53 -2.23
CA TYR A 95 3.79 14.54 -1.24
C TYR A 95 4.30 14.42 0.19
N ARG A 96 5.34 13.62 0.45
CA ARG A 96 5.93 13.54 1.79
C ARG A 96 6.61 14.86 2.17
N GLY A 97 7.30 15.51 1.25
CA GLY A 97 7.86 16.83 1.42
C GLY A 97 6.81 17.90 1.74
N GLU A 98 5.66 17.89 1.05
CA GLU A 98 4.54 18.78 1.35
C GLU A 98 3.97 18.55 2.76
N LEU A 99 3.82 17.28 3.16
CA LEU A 99 3.36 16.95 4.53
C LEU A 99 4.36 17.43 5.59
N TYR A 100 5.67 17.29 5.34
CA TYR A 100 6.70 17.84 6.22
C TYR A 100 6.68 19.37 6.28
N LEU A 101 6.35 20.06 5.17
CA LEU A 101 6.14 21.51 5.18
C LEU A 101 4.97 21.89 6.11
N HIS A 102 3.85 21.17 6.03
CA HIS A 102 2.72 21.39 6.92
C HIS A 102 3.05 21.15 8.41
N GLN A 103 3.94 20.19 8.69
CA GLN A 103 4.44 19.94 10.04
C GLN A 103 5.59 20.87 10.46
N GLN A 104 5.99 21.82 9.61
CA GLN A 104 7.15 22.71 9.81
C GLN A 104 8.48 21.96 10.00
N SER A 105 8.55 20.73 9.54
CA SER A 105 9.77 19.92 9.52
C SER A 105 10.60 20.24 8.27
N LEU A 106 11.09 21.48 8.22
CA LEU A 106 11.65 22.10 7.00
C LEU A 106 12.87 21.36 6.43
N ASP A 107 13.75 20.85 7.29
CA ASP A 107 14.93 20.08 6.84
C ASP A 107 14.54 18.75 6.18
N ALA A 108 13.49 18.11 6.67
CA ALA A 108 12.98 16.88 6.07
C ALA A 108 12.29 17.17 4.73
N ALA A 109 11.48 18.24 4.67
CA ALA A 109 10.83 18.69 3.46
C ALA A 109 11.84 19.02 2.35
N LEU A 110 12.90 19.77 2.67
CA LEU A 110 13.95 20.12 1.70
C LEU A 110 14.64 18.88 1.13
N ARG A 111 14.99 17.90 1.97
CA ARG A 111 15.61 16.65 1.49
C ARG A 111 14.71 15.90 0.51
N ASP A 112 13.42 15.78 0.81
CA ASP A 112 12.47 15.09 -0.05
C ASP A 112 12.24 15.86 -1.36
N LEU A 113 12.09 17.17 -1.30
CA LEU A 113 11.91 18.01 -2.49
C LEU A 113 13.17 18.03 -3.40
N ASP A 114 14.37 18.03 -2.82
CA ASP A 114 15.61 17.89 -3.59
C ASP A 114 15.68 16.53 -4.30
N GLU A 115 15.26 15.46 -3.65
CA GLU A 115 15.20 14.14 -4.27
C GLU A 115 14.13 14.07 -5.36
N ALA A 116 12.94 14.67 -5.14
CA ALA A 116 11.90 14.77 -6.17
C ALA A 116 12.41 15.54 -7.40
N ILE A 117 13.11 16.68 -7.22
CA ILE A 117 13.72 17.46 -8.31
C ILE A 117 14.79 16.65 -9.03
N ARG A 118 15.61 15.89 -8.32
CA ARG A 118 16.63 15.03 -8.94
C ARG A 118 16.01 13.98 -9.86
N LEU A 119 14.84 13.43 -9.48
CA LEU A 119 14.11 12.41 -10.24
C LEU A 119 13.29 12.99 -11.39
N ALA A 120 12.76 14.21 -11.23
CA ALA A 120 11.91 14.91 -12.21
C ALA A 120 12.28 16.40 -12.32
N PRO A 121 13.41 16.72 -12.95
CA PRO A 121 13.90 18.11 -13.03
C PRO A 121 13.04 19.02 -13.91
N GLU A 122 12.20 18.47 -14.76
CA GLU A 122 11.27 19.22 -15.64
C GLU A 122 9.99 19.68 -14.92
N GLU A 123 9.77 19.34 -13.66
CA GLU A 123 8.55 19.69 -12.93
C GLU A 123 8.70 21.04 -12.20
N PRO A 124 8.15 22.16 -12.75
CA PRO A 124 8.41 23.51 -12.20
C PRO A 124 7.87 23.69 -10.79
N HIS A 125 6.77 23.00 -10.43
CA HIS A 125 6.15 23.18 -9.13
C HIS A 125 7.02 22.63 -7.97
N LEU A 126 7.92 21.67 -8.22
CA LEU A 126 8.86 21.18 -7.20
C LEU A 126 9.83 22.27 -6.75
N TYR A 127 10.26 23.11 -7.69
CA TYR A 127 11.13 24.26 -7.39
C TYR A 127 10.38 25.32 -6.57
N ALA A 128 9.08 25.52 -6.85
CA ALA A 128 8.25 26.43 -6.06
C ALA A 128 8.07 25.93 -4.62
N LEU A 129 7.80 24.64 -4.41
CA LEU A 129 7.70 24.02 -3.08
C LEU A 129 9.02 24.12 -2.32
N ARG A 130 10.16 23.85 -2.98
CA ARG A 130 11.47 24.01 -2.37
C ARG A 130 11.74 25.44 -1.98
N GLY A 131 11.40 26.42 -2.85
CA GLY A 131 11.52 27.85 -2.53
C GLY A 131 10.68 28.25 -1.32
N GLN A 132 9.47 27.73 -1.20
CA GLN A 132 8.61 27.92 -0.05
C GLN A 132 9.24 27.38 1.24
N ALA A 133 9.81 26.16 1.20
CA ALA A 133 10.51 25.56 2.33
C ALA A 133 11.70 26.42 2.78
N GLN A 134 12.50 26.93 1.84
CA GLN A 134 13.66 27.78 2.10
C GLN A 134 13.24 29.12 2.72
N ASN A 135 12.16 29.74 2.23
CA ASN A 135 11.65 30.97 2.79
C ASN A 135 11.20 30.80 4.24
N LEU A 136 10.42 29.74 4.53
CA LEU A 136 9.99 29.42 5.89
C LEU A 136 11.19 29.15 6.82
N GLN A 137 12.22 28.49 6.33
CA GLN A 137 13.44 28.25 7.09
C GLN A 137 14.20 29.56 7.40
N ALA A 138 14.27 30.46 6.43
CA ALA A 138 14.89 31.78 6.63
C ALA A 138 14.10 32.66 7.62
N GLU A 139 12.77 32.64 7.54
CA GLU A 139 11.90 33.36 8.48
C GLU A 139 12.02 32.82 9.91
N GLY A 140 12.07 31.49 10.07
CA GLY A 140 12.30 30.84 11.37
C GLY A 140 13.65 31.16 11.96
N ALA A 141 14.68 31.37 11.14
CA ALA A 141 16.01 31.77 11.57
C ALA A 141 16.06 33.25 12.00
N LEU A 142 15.25 34.11 11.38
CA LEU A 142 15.16 35.56 11.73
C LEU A 142 14.35 35.81 13.02
N HIS A 143 13.40 34.92 13.34
CA HIS A 143 12.56 35.02 14.54
C HIS A 143 12.65 33.72 15.35
N PRO A 144 13.77 33.48 16.07
CA PRO A 144 13.88 32.29 16.92
C PRO A 144 12.78 32.33 17.98
N PRO A 145 12.12 31.17 18.26
CA PRO A 145 11.09 31.10 19.29
C PRO A 145 11.74 31.40 20.65
N GLY A 146 11.46 32.59 21.20
CA GLY A 146 12.00 33.04 22.49
C GLY A 146 12.32 34.52 22.61
N THR A 147 12.32 35.30 21.53
CA THR A 147 12.40 36.77 21.60
C THR A 147 11.00 37.41 21.64
N ALA A 148 10.16 36.93 22.56
CA ALA A 148 9.02 37.73 23.00
C ALA A 148 9.61 38.94 23.71
N GLN A 149 9.72 40.07 22.99
CA GLN A 149 9.94 41.37 23.62
C GLN A 149 8.77 41.61 24.59
N GLY A 150 9.07 41.51 25.87
CA GLY A 150 8.14 41.88 26.91
C GLY A 150 7.70 43.35 26.70
N PRO A 151 6.45 43.70 27.07
CA PRO A 151 5.99 45.08 26.96
C PRO A 151 6.86 45.96 27.84
N VAL A 152 7.36 47.06 27.26
CA VAL A 152 7.97 48.21 27.95
C VAL A 152 6.92 48.92 28.76
#